data_2c89f7eb5986420c2ac36c0a5db97dd1
#
_entry.id   2c89f7eb5986420c2ac36c0a5db97dd1
#
_cell.length_a   1.000
_cell.length_b   1.000
_cell.length_c   1.000
_cell.angle_alpha   90.00
_cell.angle_beta   90.00
_cell.angle_gamma   90.00
#
_symmetry.space_group_name_H-M   'P 1'
#
loop_
_entity.id
_entity.type
_entity.pdbx_description
1 polymer ?
#
loop_
_entity_poly.entity_id
_entity_poly.type
_entity_poly.pdbx_seq_one_letter_code
_entity_poly.pdbx_strand_id
1 'polypeptide(L)'
;MKVILLQDVKGHGKKGEVVNASDGYARNFLFPKKLALEANDTNMKAWKRNKAKEEAAVAEKLAEAQAAAKTIKGKTYVLKAKAGEGDRLFGSVTNMDIAAVLAENGIKVDKRNVELEDHIKTAGQYKVKIKMHPQVKTEIIVDVQGE
;
A
#
# COMPACT_ATOMS: atom_id res chain seq x y z
N MET A 1 19.47 -27.23 -14.78
CA MET A 1 19.77 -26.93 -13.36
C MET A 1 18.69 -25.98 -12.83
N LYS A 2 18.11 -26.29 -11.69
CA LYS A 2 17.16 -25.37 -11.03
C LYS A 2 17.92 -24.34 -10.23
N VAL A 3 17.53 -23.10 -10.36
CA VAL A 3 18.12 -21.96 -9.65
C VAL A 3 17.04 -21.11 -9.03
N ILE A 4 17.36 -20.47 -7.91
CA ILE A 4 16.49 -19.51 -7.22
C ILE A 4 16.97 -18.11 -7.59
N LEU A 5 16.09 -17.31 -8.20
CA LEU A 5 16.44 -15.96 -8.62
C LEU A 5 16.49 -15.02 -7.41
N LEU A 6 17.61 -14.32 -7.26
CA LEU A 6 17.81 -13.30 -6.22
C LEU A 6 17.41 -11.91 -6.70
N GLN A 7 17.32 -11.73 -8.01
CA GLN A 7 16.91 -10.49 -8.66
C GLN A 7 16.09 -10.82 -9.90
N ASP A 8 15.37 -9.84 -10.42
CA ASP A 8 14.66 -9.99 -11.68
C ASP A 8 15.65 -10.23 -12.81
N VAL A 9 15.47 -11.33 -13.54
CA VAL A 9 16.29 -11.68 -14.69
C VAL A 9 15.42 -11.67 -15.93
N LYS A 10 15.71 -10.78 -16.85
CA LYS A 10 14.97 -10.66 -18.10
C LYS A 10 15.06 -11.94 -18.93
N GLY A 11 13.89 -12.47 -19.29
CA GLY A 11 13.79 -13.71 -20.06
C GLY A 11 13.82 -14.99 -19.24
N HIS A 12 14.02 -14.92 -17.94
CA HIS A 12 14.05 -16.09 -17.04
C HIS A 12 12.99 -16.05 -15.94
N GLY A 13 12.78 -14.91 -15.31
CA GLY A 13 11.79 -14.79 -14.24
C GLY A 13 12.07 -13.61 -13.32
N LYS A 14 11.28 -13.52 -12.26
CA LYS A 14 11.36 -12.44 -11.27
C LYS A 14 12.09 -12.91 -10.01
N LYS A 15 12.49 -11.96 -9.20
CA LYS A 15 13.10 -12.20 -7.88
C LYS A 15 12.22 -13.16 -7.05
N GLY A 16 12.87 -14.19 -6.50
CA GLY A 16 12.21 -15.18 -5.65
C GLY A 16 11.56 -16.34 -6.40
N GLU A 17 11.69 -16.40 -7.72
CA GLU A 17 11.20 -17.53 -8.51
C GLU A 17 12.25 -18.60 -8.65
N VAL A 18 11.81 -19.86 -8.69
CA VAL A 18 12.65 -21.02 -9.01
C VAL A 18 12.47 -21.33 -10.48
N VAL A 19 13.55 -21.23 -11.24
CA VAL A 19 13.52 -21.45 -12.70
C VAL A 19 14.59 -22.44 -13.13
N ASN A 20 14.41 -23.02 -14.32
CA ASN A 20 15.42 -23.87 -14.92
C ASN A 20 16.34 -23.02 -15.79
N ALA A 21 17.65 -23.16 -15.57
CA ALA A 21 18.68 -22.53 -16.38
C ALA A 21 19.67 -23.58 -16.84
N SER A 22 20.33 -23.35 -17.97
CA SER A 22 21.42 -24.23 -18.39
C SER A 22 22.58 -24.14 -17.41
N ASP A 23 23.30 -25.24 -17.24
CA ASP A 23 24.46 -25.29 -16.32
C ASP A 23 25.49 -24.22 -16.65
N GLY A 24 25.83 -24.06 -17.92
CA GLY A 24 26.75 -23.05 -18.37
C GLY A 24 26.29 -21.62 -18.06
N TYR A 25 25.05 -21.30 -18.34
CA TYR A 25 24.48 -20.00 -18.07
C TYR A 25 24.42 -19.71 -16.57
N ALA A 26 23.98 -20.66 -15.77
CA ALA A 26 23.92 -20.48 -14.32
C ALA A 26 25.30 -20.26 -13.70
N ARG A 27 26.27 -21.09 -14.05
CA ARG A 27 27.63 -21.02 -13.49
C ARG A 27 28.45 -19.84 -14.01
N ASN A 28 28.26 -19.44 -15.26
CA ASN A 28 29.06 -18.40 -15.89
C ASN A 28 28.44 -17.00 -15.78
N PHE A 29 27.13 -16.89 -15.60
CA PHE A 29 26.42 -15.62 -15.58
C PHE A 29 25.65 -15.38 -14.28
N LEU A 30 24.76 -16.28 -13.89
CA LEU A 30 23.89 -16.06 -12.75
C LEU A 30 24.65 -16.05 -11.40
N PHE A 31 25.50 -17.04 -11.19
CA PHE A 31 26.21 -17.18 -9.92
C PHE A 31 27.29 -16.12 -9.72
N PRO A 32 28.19 -15.85 -10.70
CA PRO A 32 29.21 -14.81 -10.55
C PRO A 32 28.62 -13.40 -10.32
N LYS A 33 27.50 -13.10 -10.95
CA LYS A 33 26.80 -11.80 -10.79
C LYS A 33 25.85 -11.77 -9.59
N LYS A 34 25.76 -12.85 -8.83
CA LYS A 34 24.84 -12.98 -7.69
C LYS A 34 23.36 -12.72 -8.06
N LEU A 35 22.98 -13.13 -9.26
CA LEU A 35 21.60 -12.99 -9.73
C LEU A 35 20.73 -14.17 -9.33
N ALA A 36 21.32 -15.32 -9.03
CA ALA A 36 20.62 -16.50 -8.60
C ALA A 36 21.49 -17.38 -7.71
N LEU A 37 20.86 -18.29 -6.99
CA LEU A 37 21.51 -19.33 -6.20
C LEU A 37 21.12 -20.71 -6.74
N GLU A 38 21.98 -21.70 -6.56
CA GLU A 38 21.63 -23.08 -6.87
C GLU A 38 20.48 -23.54 -5.98
N ALA A 39 19.47 -24.15 -6.60
CA ALA A 39 18.30 -24.70 -5.89
C ALA A 39 18.63 -26.08 -5.28
N ASN A 40 19.61 -26.13 -4.38
CA ASN A 40 19.92 -27.31 -3.60
C ASN A 40 18.99 -27.40 -2.37
N ASP A 41 19.07 -28.52 -1.62
CA ASP A 41 18.19 -28.74 -0.46
C ASP A 41 18.29 -27.63 0.59
N THR A 42 19.51 -27.18 0.89
CA THR A 42 19.74 -26.13 1.88
C THR A 42 19.15 -24.79 1.41
N ASN A 43 19.43 -24.41 0.16
CA ASN A 43 18.92 -23.15 -0.40
C ASN A 43 17.39 -23.19 -0.59
N MET A 44 16.83 -24.33 -0.95
CA MET A 44 15.38 -24.50 -1.06
C MET A 44 14.67 -24.38 0.28
N LYS A 45 15.25 -24.91 1.34
CA LYS A 45 14.72 -24.76 2.70
C LYS A 45 14.72 -23.28 3.12
N ALA A 46 15.82 -22.56 2.89
CA ALA A 46 15.93 -21.14 3.18
C ALA A 46 14.92 -20.34 2.34
N TRP A 47 14.79 -20.65 1.06
CA TRP A 47 13.83 -20.00 0.16
C TRP A 47 12.39 -20.19 0.62
N LYS A 48 11.98 -21.43 0.93
CA LYS A 48 10.64 -21.72 1.45
C LYS A 48 10.36 -20.97 2.75
N ARG A 49 11.35 -20.90 3.64
CA ARG A 49 11.22 -20.20 4.92
C ARG A 49 11.04 -18.70 4.70
N ASN A 50 11.85 -18.09 3.83
CA ASN A 50 11.74 -16.67 3.50
C ASN A 50 10.43 -16.36 2.80
N LYS A 51 10.00 -17.19 1.86
CA LYS A 51 8.72 -17.03 1.17
C LYS A 51 7.53 -17.10 2.13
N ALA A 52 7.55 -18.05 3.07
CA ALA A 52 6.53 -18.15 4.10
C ALA A 52 6.48 -16.91 4.98
N LYS A 53 7.64 -16.35 5.36
CA LYS A 53 7.71 -15.09 6.13
C LYS A 53 7.16 -13.90 5.33
N GLU A 54 7.50 -13.78 4.06
CA GLU A 54 6.98 -12.72 3.19
C GLU A 54 5.46 -12.82 3.05
N GLU A 55 4.94 -14.02 2.78
CA GLU A 55 3.49 -14.25 2.67
C GLU A 55 2.77 -13.95 3.98
N ALA A 56 3.34 -14.36 5.11
CA ALA A 56 2.77 -14.05 6.43
C ALA A 56 2.77 -12.55 6.70
N ALA A 57 3.85 -11.83 6.36
CA ALA A 57 3.93 -10.38 6.52
C ALA A 57 2.89 -9.66 5.65
N VAL A 58 2.71 -10.10 4.40
CA VAL A 58 1.69 -9.54 3.49
C VAL A 58 0.29 -9.81 4.02
N ALA A 59 0.02 -11.03 4.49
CA ALA A 59 -1.27 -11.40 5.06
C ALA A 59 -1.57 -10.60 6.32
N GLU A 60 -0.58 -10.38 7.18
CA GLU A 60 -0.71 -9.57 8.39
C GLU A 60 -1.05 -8.12 8.06
N LYS A 61 -0.32 -7.51 7.12
CA LYS A 61 -0.60 -6.14 6.67
C LYS A 61 -2.00 -6.02 6.06
N LEU A 62 -2.42 -7.01 5.28
CA LEU A 62 -3.76 -7.05 4.70
C LEU A 62 -4.82 -7.14 5.80
N ALA A 63 -4.63 -8.01 6.78
CA ALA A 63 -5.55 -8.15 7.91
C ALA A 63 -5.65 -6.86 8.73
N GLU A 64 -4.54 -6.20 9.02
CA GLU A 64 -4.50 -4.90 9.70
C GLU A 64 -5.24 -3.83 8.90
N ALA A 65 -5.02 -3.77 7.59
CA ALA A 65 -5.69 -2.82 6.72
C ALA A 65 -7.21 -3.07 6.68
N GLN A 66 -7.65 -4.32 6.61
CA GLN A 66 -9.07 -4.67 6.65
C GLN A 66 -9.70 -4.30 7.98
N ALA A 67 -9.04 -4.57 9.10
CA ALA A 67 -9.51 -4.20 10.42
C ALA A 67 -9.63 -2.68 10.57
N ALA A 68 -8.62 -1.93 10.16
CA ALA A 68 -8.66 -0.46 10.16
C ALA A 68 -9.77 0.07 9.26
N ALA A 69 -9.94 -0.49 8.08
CA ALA A 69 -11.01 -0.10 7.15
C ALA A 69 -12.40 -0.33 7.75
N LYS A 70 -12.62 -1.45 8.42
CA LYS A 70 -13.89 -1.72 9.12
C LYS A 70 -14.14 -0.74 10.27
N THR A 71 -13.08 -0.37 11.00
CA THR A 71 -13.17 0.56 12.12
C THR A 71 -13.62 1.96 11.66
N ILE A 72 -13.14 2.41 10.52
CA ILE A 72 -13.41 3.76 10.01
C ILE A 72 -14.57 3.83 9.02
N LYS A 73 -15.01 2.70 8.48
CA LYS A 73 -16.08 2.65 7.48
C LYS A 73 -17.37 3.30 8.01
N GLY A 74 -17.86 4.28 7.27
CA GLY A 74 -19.09 4.98 7.61
C GLY A 74 -18.99 5.95 8.78
N LYS A 75 -17.81 6.16 9.33
CA LYS A 75 -17.60 7.15 10.39
C LYS A 75 -17.49 8.55 9.82
N THR A 76 -17.99 9.51 10.59
CA THR A 76 -17.90 10.93 10.24
C THR A 76 -16.74 11.58 10.97
N TYR A 77 -15.89 12.25 10.21
CA TYR A 77 -14.78 13.03 10.75
C TYR A 77 -15.04 14.51 10.49
N VAL A 78 -14.89 15.31 11.52
CA VAL A 78 -15.10 16.77 11.43
C VAL A 78 -13.80 17.44 11.04
N LEU A 79 -13.86 18.24 9.99
CA LEU A 79 -12.75 19.06 9.53
C LEU A 79 -13.16 20.51 9.56
N LYS A 80 -12.42 21.32 10.32
CA LYS A 80 -12.67 22.75 10.41
C LYS A 80 -11.83 23.49 9.39
N ALA A 81 -12.48 24.34 8.61
CA ALA A 81 -11.81 25.17 7.62
C ALA A 81 -12.35 26.61 7.73
N LYS A 82 -11.53 27.57 7.39
CA LYS A 82 -11.97 28.98 7.37
C LYS A 82 -12.98 29.18 6.26
N ALA A 83 -14.17 29.63 6.60
CA ALA A 83 -15.24 29.88 5.66
C ALA A 83 -15.50 31.39 5.52
N GLY A 84 -15.80 31.82 4.28
CA GLY A 84 -16.30 33.14 3.97
C GLY A 84 -17.82 33.20 4.01
N GLU A 85 -18.39 34.18 3.33
CA GLU A 85 -19.83 34.33 3.21
C GLU A 85 -20.44 33.14 2.39
N GLY A 86 -21.62 32.66 2.81
CA GLY A 86 -22.37 31.66 2.08
C GLY A 86 -21.78 30.27 2.11
N ASP A 87 -21.15 29.85 3.22
CA ASP A 87 -20.54 28.53 3.42
C ASP A 87 -19.38 28.20 2.45
N ARG A 88 -18.90 29.20 1.72
CA ARG A 88 -17.72 29.03 0.87
C ARG A 88 -16.46 29.09 1.72
N LEU A 89 -15.58 28.13 1.50
CA LEU A 89 -14.27 28.11 2.16
C LEU A 89 -13.32 29.12 1.50
N PHE A 90 -12.47 29.77 2.28
CA PHE A 90 -11.43 30.65 1.75
C PHE A 90 -10.36 29.92 0.95
N GLY A 91 -10.23 28.63 1.18
CA GLY A 91 -9.37 27.75 0.40
C GLY A 91 -10.10 26.46 0.10
N SER A 92 -9.46 25.56 -0.57
CA SER A 92 -10.00 24.22 -0.84
C SER A 92 -9.45 23.22 0.17
N VAL A 93 -10.28 22.25 0.57
CA VAL A 93 -9.83 21.10 1.36
C VAL A 93 -9.20 20.11 0.41
N THR A 94 -7.96 19.74 0.70
CA THR A 94 -7.17 18.84 -0.13
C THR A 94 -7.01 17.47 0.54
N ASN A 95 -6.45 16.53 -0.21
CA ASN A 95 -6.11 15.20 0.32
C ASN A 95 -5.22 15.27 1.56
N MET A 96 -4.35 16.27 1.62
CA MET A 96 -3.46 16.48 2.77
C MET A 96 -4.23 16.81 4.04
N ASP A 97 -5.25 17.65 3.92
CA ASP A 97 -6.10 18.05 5.05
C ASP A 97 -6.87 16.85 5.61
N ILE A 98 -7.40 16.03 4.73
CA ILE A 98 -8.11 14.80 5.11
C ILE A 98 -7.16 13.81 5.78
N ALA A 99 -5.99 13.61 5.21
CA ALA A 99 -4.97 12.74 5.80
C ALA A 99 -4.53 13.23 7.19
N ALA A 100 -4.42 14.55 7.38
CA ALA A 100 -4.09 15.14 8.66
C ALA A 100 -5.18 14.88 9.71
N VAL A 101 -6.45 15.05 9.36
CA VAL A 101 -7.58 14.76 10.25
C VAL A 101 -7.61 13.29 10.64
N LEU A 102 -7.38 12.39 9.70
CA LEU A 102 -7.31 10.95 9.97
C LEU A 102 -6.14 10.62 10.90
N ALA A 103 -4.99 11.26 10.71
CA ALA A 103 -3.82 11.07 11.57
C ALA A 103 -4.10 11.53 13.01
N GLU A 104 -4.82 12.63 13.19
CA GLU A 104 -5.26 13.13 14.52
C GLU A 104 -6.16 12.11 15.23
N ASN A 105 -6.92 11.32 14.47
CA ASN A 105 -7.80 10.28 14.99
C ASN A 105 -7.10 8.92 15.13
N GLY A 106 -5.78 8.87 14.97
CA GLY A 106 -4.99 7.66 15.13
C GLY A 106 -4.93 6.77 13.88
N ILE A 107 -5.40 7.27 12.75
CA ILE A 107 -5.40 6.54 11.48
C ILE A 107 -4.27 7.07 10.60
N LYS A 108 -3.28 6.23 10.34
CA LYS A 108 -2.15 6.58 9.48
C LYS A 108 -2.52 6.31 8.02
N VAL A 109 -2.78 7.35 7.27
CA VAL A 109 -3.10 7.26 5.84
C VAL A 109 -2.27 8.30 5.10
N ASP A 110 -1.65 7.89 4.00
CA ASP A 110 -0.93 8.82 3.12
C ASP A 110 -1.95 9.63 2.28
N LYS A 111 -1.62 10.89 2.02
CA LYS A 111 -2.41 11.74 1.12
C LYS A 111 -2.68 11.09 -0.24
N ARG A 112 -1.76 10.26 -0.73
CA ARG A 112 -1.90 9.52 -1.99
C ARG A 112 -3.00 8.46 -1.95
N ASN A 113 -3.31 7.97 -0.76
CA ASN A 113 -4.32 6.94 -0.54
C ASN A 113 -5.70 7.53 -0.31
N VAL A 114 -5.82 8.84 -0.21
CA VAL A 114 -7.09 9.55 -0.10
C VAL A 114 -7.58 9.90 -1.50
N GLU A 115 -8.68 9.26 -1.93
CA GLU A 115 -9.30 9.53 -3.22
C GLU A 115 -10.38 10.60 -3.05
N LEU A 116 -10.13 11.79 -3.56
CA LEU A 116 -11.06 12.91 -3.58
C LEU A 116 -11.42 13.20 -5.04
N GLU A 117 -12.69 13.13 -5.40
CA GLU A 117 -13.13 13.40 -6.76
C GLU A 117 -12.86 14.85 -7.16
N ASP A 118 -13.24 15.79 -6.29
CA ASP A 118 -13.00 17.22 -6.48
C ASP A 118 -12.54 17.85 -5.17
N HIS A 119 -11.80 18.95 -5.26
CA HIS A 119 -11.45 19.72 -4.09
C HIS A 119 -12.72 20.29 -3.41
N ILE A 120 -12.79 20.15 -2.10
CA ILE A 120 -13.92 20.64 -1.32
C ILE A 120 -13.77 22.16 -1.14
N LYS A 121 -14.72 22.91 -1.68
CA LYS A 121 -14.71 24.38 -1.65
C LYS A 121 -15.81 24.96 -0.75
N THR A 122 -16.76 24.15 -0.33
CA THR A 122 -17.88 24.56 0.51
C THR A 122 -17.99 23.68 1.74
N ALA A 123 -18.57 24.23 2.81
CA ALA A 123 -18.85 23.43 4.00
C ALA A 123 -19.96 22.42 3.73
N GLY A 124 -19.88 21.26 4.36
CA GLY A 124 -20.86 20.18 4.21
C GLY A 124 -20.24 18.82 4.43
N GLN A 125 -21.08 17.80 4.25
CA GLN A 125 -20.64 16.40 4.37
C GLN A 125 -20.26 15.83 3.01
N TYR A 126 -19.10 15.20 2.96
CA TYR A 126 -18.58 14.62 1.74
C TYR A 126 -18.11 13.20 1.99
N LYS A 127 -18.41 12.32 1.04
CA LYS A 127 -17.88 10.95 1.07
C LYS A 127 -16.49 10.94 0.45
N VAL A 128 -15.55 10.38 1.17
CA VAL A 128 -14.15 10.27 0.73
C VAL A 128 -13.75 8.81 0.76
N LYS A 129 -13.17 8.35 -0.34
CA LYS A 129 -12.64 7.00 -0.43
C LYS A 129 -11.20 6.96 0.07
N ILE A 130 -10.92 6.02 0.94
CA ILE A 130 -9.59 5.83 1.51
C ILE A 130 -9.07 4.45 1.09
N LYS A 131 -7.90 4.44 0.49
CA LYS A 131 -7.21 3.20 0.12
C LYS A 131 -6.25 2.81 1.24
N MET A 132 -6.67 1.88 2.07
CA MET A 132 -5.84 1.39 3.19
C MET A 132 -4.75 0.43 2.73
N HIS A 133 -5.03 -0.32 1.68
CA HIS A 133 -4.14 -1.31 1.09
C HIS A 133 -4.49 -1.43 -0.39
N PRO A 134 -3.60 -1.85 -1.29
CA PRO A 134 -3.93 -2.06 -2.70
C PRO A 134 -5.19 -2.92 -2.94
N GLN A 135 -5.51 -3.80 -2.00
CA GLN A 135 -6.69 -4.67 -2.06
C GLN A 135 -7.82 -4.25 -1.11
N VAL A 136 -7.60 -3.22 -0.27
CA VAL A 136 -8.58 -2.78 0.73
C VAL A 136 -8.88 -1.30 0.54
N LYS A 137 -10.14 -1.01 0.23
CA LYS A 137 -10.66 0.36 0.12
C LYS A 137 -11.82 0.54 1.09
N THR A 138 -11.94 1.72 1.68
CA THR A 138 -13.06 2.07 2.54
C THR A 138 -13.55 3.47 2.22
N GLU A 139 -14.76 3.79 2.65
CA GLU A 139 -15.34 5.12 2.53
C GLU A 139 -15.57 5.70 3.91
N ILE A 140 -15.25 6.98 4.04
CA ILE A 140 -15.55 7.75 5.24
C ILE A 140 -16.37 8.99 4.86
N ILE A 141 -17.01 9.58 5.86
CA ILE A 141 -17.73 10.85 5.69
C ILE A 141 -16.88 11.93 6.36
N VAL A 142 -16.57 12.97 5.61
CA VAL A 142 -15.87 14.15 6.13
C VAL A 142 -16.88 15.28 6.23
N ASP A 143 -17.10 15.77 7.44
CA ASP A 143 -17.96 16.92 7.70
C ASP A 143 -17.09 18.17 7.78
N VAL A 144 -17.14 18.97 6.73
CA VAL A 144 -16.38 20.22 6.65
C VAL A 144 -17.22 21.34 7.28
N GLN A 145 -16.71 21.88 8.37
CA GLN A 145 -17.37 22.99 9.07
C GLN A 145 -16.58 24.27 8.85
N GLY A 146 -17.29 25.35 8.56
CA GLY A 146 -16.72 26.68 8.48
C GLY A 146 -16.46 27.28 9.86
N GLU A 147 -15.32 27.90 10.00
CA GLU A 147 -14.99 28.71 11.17
C GLU A 147 -15.40 30.16 10.99
#